data_d4cc86a1f9e22e941cf88b0b00d8c61d
#
_entry.id   d4cc86a1f9e22e941cf88b0b00d8c61d
#
_cell.length_a   1.000
_cell.length_b   1.000
_cell.length_c   1.000
_cell.angle_alpha   90.00
_cell.angle_beta   90.00
_cell.angle_gamma   90.00
#
_symmetry.space_group_name_H-M   'P 1'
#
loop_
_entity.id
_entity.type
_entity.pdbx_description
1 polymer ?
#
loop_
_entity_poly.entity_id
_entity_poly.type
_entity_poly.pdbx_seq_one_letter_code
_entity_poly.pdbx_strand_id
1 'polypeptide(L)'
;MYITNIQRFSLDDGPGIRTTIFLAGCNMRCKWCHNPENLEMHKKRIEPGKDGSVIEIFNSRDIPVEKILEDIIKDEKYYAKSGGGVTISGGEPLCQLNEVRELLRLCKEHKISTAIETALNYRYSDLEQVLPYTDLVIADCKAVTESIHVNCTGVSNKLILDNISRMSSSDIRFWIRVPVIPEVNITIEEIQYIGQFLADKHAEIIELIPYHMMGISKYKLWGYDYQLDDAKVPDSGYMKTCYDVMKKICGNVIWQE
;
A
#
# COMPACT_ATOMS: atom_id res chain seq x y z
N MET A 1 16.94 2.16 8.26
CA MET A 1 15.64 1.87 7.64
C MET A 1 15.79 0.71 6.67
N TYR A 2 15.04 -0.38 6.87
CA TYR A 2 15.08 -1.54 5.99
C TYR A 2 14.21 -1.32 4.76
N ILE A 3 14.82 -1.16 3.60
CA ILE A 3 14.13 -0.97 2.33
C ILE A 3 14.38 -2.12 1.38
N THR A 4 13.38 -2.48 0.59
CA THR A 4 13.47 -3.51 -0.46
C THR A 4 13.72 -2.88 -1.82
N ASN A 5 13.14 -1.72 -2.09
CA ASN A 5 13.28 -1.01 -3.35
C ASN A 5 13.09 0.51 -3.20
N ILE A 6 13.67 1.25 -4.14
CA ILE A 6 13.37 2.66 -4.41
C ILE A 6 12.96 2.73 -5.88
N GLN A 7 11.69 3.04 -6.14
CA GLN A 7 11.15 3.21 -7.47
C GLN A 7 11.01 4.70 -7.79
N ARG A 8 11.79 5.18 -8.74
CA ARG A 8 11.70 6.55 -9.21
C ARG A 8 10.70 6.64 -10.35
N PHE A 9 10.10 7.82 -10.55
CA PHE A 9 9.14 8.10 -11.62
C PHE A 9 7.88 7.23 -11.58
N SER A 10 7.40 6.86 -10.38
CA SER A 10 6.10 6.21 -10.23
C SER A 10 4.97 7.20 -10.56
N LEU A 11 3.93 6.71 -11.25
CA LEU A 11 2.73 7.46 -11.62
C LEU A 11 1.48 6.97 -10.88
N ASP A 12 1.56 5.81 -10.24
CA ASP A 12 0.40 5.13 -9.65
C ASP A 12 0.38 5.20 -8.10
N ASP A 13 1.42 5.81 -7.49
CA ASP A 13 1.57 5.87 -6.03
C ASP A 13 1.17 7.23 -5.43
N GLY A 14 0.17 7.88 -6.01
CA GLY A 14 -0.33 9.20 -5.62
C GLY A 14 -0.23 10.24 -6.73
N PRO A 15 -0.54 11.52 -6.45
CA PRO A 15 -0.59 12.55 -7.48
C PRO A 15 0.80 12.89 -8.03
N GLY A 16 0.87 13.11 -9.35
CA GLY A 16 2.08 13.53 -10.04
C GLY A 16 3.15 12.45 -10.14
N ILE A 17 4.38 12.86 -10.48
CA ILE A 17 5.54 11.95 -10.53
C ILE A 17 6.08 11.77 -9.11
N ARG A 18 6.23 10.51 -8.67
CA ARG A 18 6.68 10.21 -7.31
C ARG A 18 7.92 9.32 -7.28
N THR A 19 8.67 9.45 -6.21
CA THR A 19 9.65 8.43 -5.81
C THR A 19 9.03 7.60 -4.70
N THR A 20 8.84 6.29 -4.95
CA THR A 20 8.23 5.38 -3.98
C THR A 20 9.31 4.57 -3.27
N ILE A 21 9.30 4.65 -1.95
CA ILE A 21 10.20 3.90 -1.07
C ILE A 21 9.45 2.68 -0.56
N PHE A 22 9.88 1.49 -0.98
CA PHE A 22 9.27 0.23 -0.53
C PHE A 22 10.00 -0.29 0.70
N LEU A 23 9.30 -0.34 1.82
CA LEU A 23 9.83 -0.81 3.10
C LEU A 23 9.63 -2.30 3.29
N ALA A 24 10.55 -2.93 3.99
CA ALA A 24 10.42 -4.29 4.48
C ALA A 24 9.60 -4.34 5.78
N GLY A 25 8.97 -5.48 6.05
CA GLY A 25 8.12 -5.73 7.20
C GLY A 25 6.65 -5.41 6.93
N CYS A 26 5.77 -6.36 7.25
CA CYS A 26 4.32 -6.17 7.18
C CYS A 26 3.65 -6.95 8.32
N ASN A 27 2.67 -6.35 8.97
CA ASN A 27 1.89 -6.96 10.04
C ASN A 27 0.62 -7.70 9.53
N MET A 28 0.48 -7.83 8.21
CA MET A 28 -0.60 -8.54 7.53
C MET A 28 -0.06 -9.67 6.65
N ARG A 29 -0.94 -10.61 6.29
CA ARG A 29 -0.61 -11.76 5.41
C ARG A 29 -1.69 -11.91 4.34
N CYS A 30 -1.83 -10.86 3.51
CA CYS A 30 -2.82 -10.85 2.43
C CYS A 30 -2.52 -11.96 1.42
N LYS A 31 -3.51 -12.80 1.11
CA LYS A 31 -3.37 -13.95 0.19
C LYS A 31 -2.93 -13.55 -1.21
N TRP A 32 -3.24 -12.31 -1.64
CA TRP A 32 -2.88 -11.75 -2.95
C TRP A 32 -1.70 -10.78 -2.89
N CYS A 33 -0.88 -10.81 -1.85
CA CYS A 33 0.18 -9.83 -1.70
C CYS A 33 1.05 -9.75 -2.96
N HIS A 34 1.14 -8.56 -3.55
CA HIS A 34 1.94 -8.35 -4.75
C HIS A 34 3.45 -8.35 -4.46
N ASN A 35 3.84 -7.98 -3.23
CA ASN A 35 5.22 -7.82 -2.81
C ASN A 35 5.56 -8.73 -1.61
N PRO A 36 5.53 -10.07 -1.78
CA PRO A 36 5.82 -11.00 -0.68
C PRO A 36 7.25 -10.85 -0.13
N GLU A 37 8.17 -10.28 -0.91
CA GLU A 37 9.49 -9.90 -0.44
C GLU A 37 9.47 -8.90 0.70
N ASN A 38 8.39 -8.12 0.85
CA ASN A 38 8.25 -7.11 1.91
C ASN A 38 7.62 -7.66 3.20
N LEU A 39 7.23 -8.94 3.25
CA LEU A 39 6.52 -9.50 4.42
C LEU A 39 7.38 -9.56 5.68
N GLU A 40 8.67 -9.83 5.52
CA GLU A 40 9.62 -9.90 6.64
C GLU A 40 10.61 -8.74 6.58
N MET A 41 11.04 -8.26 7.75
CA MET A 41 11.94 -7.11 7.87
C MET A 41 13.29 -7.36 7.19
N HIS A 42 13.88 -8.53 7.41
CA HIS A 42 15.19 -8.90 6.87
C HIS A 42 15.28 -10.40 6.64
N LYS A 43 14.74 -10.86 5.50
CA LYS A 43 14.75 -12.27 5.12
C LYS A 43 15.94 -12.57 4.21
N LYS A 44 16.57 -13.71 4.47
CA LYS A 44 17.69 -14.23 3.68
C LYS A 44 17.22 -15.42 2.84
N ARG A 45 17.71 -15.49 1.61
CA ARG A 45 17.67 -16.69 0.77
C ARG A 45 19.08 -17.02 0.26
N ILE A 46 19.27 -18.28 -0.12
CA ILE A 46 20.57 -18.78 -0.56
C ILE A 46 20.47 -19.19 -2.02
N GLU A 47 21.43 -18.77 -2.83
CA GLU A 47 21.58 -19.18 -4.22
C GLU A 47 22.96 -19.81 -4.47
N PRO A 48 23.08 -20.79 -5.37
CA PRO A 48 24.37 -21.31 -5.79
C PRO A 48 25.10 -20.28 -6.66
N GLY A 49 26.34 -19.98 -6.34
CA GLY A 49 27.23 -19.20 -7.18
C GLY A 49 27.69 -20.01 -8.38
N LYS A 50 28.11 -19.34 -9.46
CA LYS A 50 28.61 -19.98 -10.69
C LYS A 50 29.88 -20.80 -10.47
N ASP A 51 30.64 -20.50 -9.45
CA ASP A 51 31.86 -21.16 -9.02
C ASP A 51 31.66 -22.25 -7.94
N GLY A 52 30.40 -22.56 -7.62
CA GLY A 52 30.03 -23.49 -6.54
C GLY A 52 30.00 -22.82 -5.14
N SER A 53 30.22 -21.51 -5.04
CA SER A 53 30.08 -20.76 -3.79
C SER A 53 28.61 -20.65 -3.37
N VAL A 54 28.40 -20.23 -2.14
CA VAL A 54 27.07 -19.93 -1.61
C VAL A 54 26.88 -18.42 -1.59
N ILE A 55 25.82 -17.93 -2.26
CA ILE A 55 25.49 -16.50 -2.29
C ILE A 55 24.29 -16.28 -1.37
N GLU A 56 24.45 -15.40 -0.38
CA GLU A 56 23.37 -14.93 0.46
C GLU A 56 22.72 -13.67 -0.15
N ILE A 57 21.41 -13.72 -0.35
CA ILE A 57 20.63 -12.61 -0.88
C ILE A 57 19.59 -12.21 0.17
N PHE A 58 19.57 -10.94 0.50
CA PHE A 58 18.59 -10.38 1.43
C PHE A 58 17.48 -9.65 0.69
N ASN A 59 16.24 -9.73 1.22
CA ASN A 59 15.09 -9.00 0.68
C ASN A 59 15.23 -7.49 0.84
N SER A 60 15.93 -7.04 1.87
CA SER A 60 16.05 -5.65 2.25
C SER A 60 17.50 -5.24 2.49
N ARG A 61 17.73 -3.93 2.43
CA ARG A 61 18.99 -3.28 2.80
C ARG A 61 18.71 -2.31 3.93
N ASP A 62 19.56 -2.31 4.96
CA ASP A 62 19.51 -1.29 6.00
C ASP A 62 20.24 -0.03 5.50
N ILE A 63 19.49 1.04 5.27
CA ILE A 63 20.00 2.29 4.72
C ILE A 63 19.65 3.42 5.71
N PRO A 64 20.63 4.29 6.07
CA PRO A 64 20.36 5.49 6.85
C PRO A 64 19.33 6.39 6.18
N VAL A 65 18.45 7.01 6.97
CA VAL A 65 17.36 7.88 6.48
C VAL A 65 17.90 9.02 5.62
N GLU A 66 19.04 9.59 5.98
CA GLU A 66 19.70 10.67 5.27
C GLU A 66 20.13 10.27 3.85
N LYS A 67 20.53 9.00 3.68
CA LYS A 67 20.89 8.47 2.35
C LYS A 67 19.68 8.27 1.45
N ILE A 68 18.56 7.86 2.03
CA ILE A 68 17.29 7.77 1.29
C ILE A 68 16.83 9.17 0.87
N LEU A 69 16.94 10.16 1.76
CA LEU A 69 16.63 11.55 1.46
C LEU A 69 17.50 12.10 0.30
N GLU A 70 18.81 11.80 0.28
CA GLU A 70 19.68 12.19 -0.83
C GLU A 70 19.17 11.66 -2.17
N ASP A 71 18.62 10.43 -2.21
CA ASP A 71 18.04 9.86 -3.43
C ASP A 71 16.72 10.54 -3.82
N ILE A 72 15.87 10.86 -2.85
CA ILE A 72 14.61 11.56 -3.05
C ILE A 72 14.84 12.97 -3.63
N ILE A 73 15.79 13.73 -3.10
CA ILE A 73 16.10 15.10 -3.52
C ILE A 73 16.54 15.18 -5.00
N LYS A 74 17.16 14.13 -5.55
CA LYS A 74 17.57 14.08 -6.97
C LYS A 74 16.39 14.31 -7.94
N ASP A 75 15.16 14.03 -7.50
CA ASP A 75 13.94 14.14 -8.31
C ASP A 75 13.11 15.39 -8.02
N GLU A 76 13.56 16.29 -7.14
CA GLU A 76 12.82 17.48 -6.69
C GLU A 76 12.24 18.32 -7.86
N LYS A 77 13.01 18.51 -8.94
CA LYS A 77 12.56 19.26 -10.12
C LYS A 77 11.37 18.60 -10.85
N TYR A 78 11.24 17.28 -10.78
CA TYR A 78 10.11 16.56 -11.37
C TYR A 78 8.88 16.65 -10.46
N TYR A 79 9.06 16.59 -9.13
CA TYR A 79 7.99 16.81 -8.17
C TYR A 79 7.38 18.20 -8.32
N ALA A 80 8.22 19.23 -8.37
CA ALA A 80 7.77 20.62 -8.52
C ALA A 80 6.98 20.86 -9.81
N LYS A 81 7.30 20.15 -10.92
CA LYS A 81 6.60 20.29 -12.20
C LYS A 81 5.30 19.52 -12.29
N SER A 82 5.21 18.38 -11.60
CA SER A 82 4.07 17.46 -11.72
C SER A 82 3.08 17.55 -10.55
N GLY A 83 3.43 18.26 -9.48
CA GLY A 83 2.70 18.19 -8.21
C GLY A 83 2.92 16.88 -7.45
N GLY A 84 3.99 16.15 -7.78
CA GLY A 84 4.37 14.89 -7.16
C GLY A 84 5.19 15.04 -5.89
N GLY A 85 5.94 14.00 -5.52
CA GLY A 85 6.75 13.98 -4.30
C GLY A 85 7.26 12.58 -3.96
N VAL A 86 7.30 12.25 -2.68
CA VAL A 86 7.68 10.93 -2.18
C VAL A 86 6.47 10.17 -1.65
N THR A 87 6.44 8.85 -1.89
CA THR A 87 5.47 7.93 -1.27
C THR A 87 6.22 6.87 -0.48
N ILE A 88 5.85 6.68 0.77
CA ILE A 88 6.36 5.58 1.60
C ILE A 88 5.34 4.45 1.54
N SER A 89 5.75 3.31 1.02
CA SER A 89 4.94 2.11 0.76
C SER A 89 5.74 0.84 1.09
N GLY A 90 5.41 -0.30 0.48
CA GLY A 90 6.18 -1.55 0.58
C GLY A 90 5.42 -2.67 1.24
N GLY A 91 5.87 -3.12 2.42
CA GLY A 91 5.10 -3.99 3.29
C GLY A 91 4.02 -3.19 4.03
N GLU A 92 4.37 -2.75 5.24
CA GLU A 92 3.56 -1.78 5.98
C GLU A 92 4.50 -0.72 6.58
N PRO A 93 4.42 0.54 6.14
CA PRO A 93 5.36 1.59 6.55
C PRO A 93 5.49 1.75 8.07
N LEU A 94 4.38 1.64 8.80
CA LEU A 94 4.39 1.84 10.25
C LEU A 94 5.05 0.69 11.04
N CYS A 95 5.49 -0.40 10.37
CA CYS A 95 6.42 -1.35 10.98
C CYS A 95 7.77 -0.70 11.32
N GLN A 96 8.11 0.44 10.68
CA GLN A 96 9.32 1.21 10.91
C GLN A 96 8.97 2.67 11.26
N LEU A 97 8.07 2.84 12.23
CA LEU A 97 7.42 4.10 12.57
C LEU A 97 8.40 5.27 12.80
N ASN A 98 9.48 5.04 13.55
CA ASN A 98 10.42 6.11 13.90
C ASN A 98 11.19 6.62 12.68
N GLU A 99 11.66 5.69 11.85
CA GLU A 99 12.40 6.00 10.62
C GLU A 99 11.49 6.65 9.58
N VAL A 100 10.25 6.17 9.46
CA VAL A 100 9.24 6.77 8.56
C VAL A 100 8.93 8.20 9.00
N ARG A 101 8.67 8.42 10.29
CA ARG A 101 8.42 9.76 10.83
C ARG A 101 9.58 10.71 10.52
N GLU A 102 10.83 10.27 10.74
CA GLU A 102 12.00 11.09 10.49
C GLU A 102 12.18 11.39 9.00
N LEU A 103 12.01 10.41 8.10
CA LEU A 103 12.10 10.64 6.65
C LEU A 103 11.05 11.63 6.17
N LEU A 104 9.80 11.48 6.60
CA LEU A 104 8.72 12.41 6.24
C LEU A 104 8.99 13.83 6.76
N ARG A 105 9.47 13.96 8.00
CA ARG A 105 9.84 15.25 8.59
C ARG A 105 10.91 15.95 7.73
N LEU A 106 11.97 15.23 7.38
CA LEU A 106 13.03 15.74 6.52
C LEU A 106 12.52 16.13 5.11
N CYS A 107 11.66 15.32 4.51
CA CYS A 107 11.03 15.67 3.23
C CYS A 107 10.21 16.96 3.32
N LYS A 108 9.48 17.19 4.42
CA LYS A 108 8.73 18.43 4.65
C LYS A 108 9.67 19.64 4.77
N GLU A 109 10.82 19.51 5.45
CA GLU A 109 11.83 20.58 5.53
C GLU A 109 12.37 20.96 4.15
N HIS A 110 12.49 19.99 3.24
CA HIS A 110 12.85 20.21 1.83
C HIS A 110 11.66 20.62 0.94
N LYS A 111 10.47 20.84 1.51
CA LYS A 111 9.23 21.21 0.78
C LYS A 111 8.82 20.18 -0.27
N ILE A 112 9.16 18.90 -0.04
CA ILE A 112 8.76 17.78 -0.87
C ILE A 112 7.41 17.26 -0.35
N SER A 113 6.45 17.12 -1.27
CA SER A 113 5.14 16.53 -0.94
C SER A 113 5.29 15.07 -0.54
N THR A 114 4.60 14.68 0.53
CA THR A 114 4.72 13.37 1.17
C THR A 114 3.42 12.59 1.09
N ALA A 115 3.51 11.30 0.82
CA ALA A 115 2.39 10.37 0.94
C ALA A 115 2.81 9.10 1.69
N ILE A 116 1.85 8.48 2.37
CA ILE A 116 1.99 7.14 2.97
C ILE A 116 0.93 6.25 2.37
N GLU A 117 1.34 5.07 1.87
CA GLU A 117 0.43 3.99 1.48
C GLU A 117 0.43 2.93 2.58
N THR A 118 -0.72 2.68 3.20
CA THR A 118 -0.84 1.86 4.41
C THR A 118 -2.15 1.10 4.47
N ALA A 119 -2.13 -0.09 5.07
CA ALA A 119 -3.33 -0.84 5.39
C ALA A 119 -4.03 -0.33 6.68
N LEU A 120 -3.47 0.64 7.39
CA LEU A 120 -4.02 1.23 8.63
C LEU A 120 -4.21 0.24 9.79
N ASN A 121 -3.53 -0.91 9.79
CA ASN A 121 -3.67 -1.91 10.85
C ASN A 121 -2.76 -1.57 12.06
N TYR A 122 -2.94 -0.36 12.63
CA TYR A 122 -2.21 0.16 13.79
C TYR A 122 -3.12 0.94 14.72
N ARG A 123 -2.66 1.19 15.95
CA ARG A 123 -3.34 2.13 16.85
C ARG A 123 -3.30 3.53 16.23
N TYR A 124 -4.36 4.27 16.37
CA TYR A 124 -4.43 5.63 15.83
C TYR A 124 -3.31 6.53 16.39
N SER A 125 -2.92 6.33 17.64
CA SER A 125 -1.79 7.05 18.26
C SER A 125 -0.44 6.83 17.58
N ASP A 126 -0.28 5.75 16.82
CA ASP A 126 0.92 5.51 16.02
C ASP A 126 0.83 6.29 14.70
N LEU A 127 -0.36 6.36 14.09
CA LEU A 127 -0.64 7.21 12.93
C LEU A 127 -0.45 8.70 13.24
N GLU A 128 -0.94 9.17 14.38
CA GLU A 128 -0.82 10.58 14.81
C GLU A 128 0.64 11.07 14.84
N GLN A 129 1.63 10.19 14.98
CA GLN A 129 3.03 10.57 14.98
C GLN A 129 3.59 10.92 13.59
N VAL A 130 2.96 10.43 12.53
CA VAL A 130 3.39 10.66 11.14
C VAL A 130 2.47 11.63 10.38
N LEU A 131 1.20 11.74 10.78
CA LEU A 131 0.22 12.62 10.10
C LEU A 131 0.67 14.09 9.98
N PRO A 132 1.36 14.72 10.97
CA PRO A 132 1.83 16.10 10.83
C PRO A 132 2.84 16.32 9.69
N TYR A 133 3.45 15.24 9.21
CA TYR A 133 4.45 15.26 8.14
C TYR A 133 3.94 14.61 6.85
N THR A 134 2.64 14.27 6.78
CA THR A 134 2.01 13.56 5.65
C THR A 134 1.01 14.47 4.96
N ASP A 135 1.17 14.69 3.65
CA ASP A 135 0.22 15.47 2.86
C ASP A 135 -0.94 14.62 2.31
N LEU A 136 -0.73 13.32 2.15
CA LEU A 136 -1.72 12.38 1.64
C LEU A 136 -1.56 11.01 2.30
N VAL A 137 -2.64 10.42 2.77
CA VAL A 137 -2.70 9.01 3.15
C VAL A 137 -3.42 8.22 2.05
N ILE A 138 -2.80 7.18 1.52
CA ILE A 138 -3.43 6.22 0.62
C ILE A 138 -3.71 4.97 1.44
N ALA A 139 -4.97 4.72 1.74
CA ALA A 139 -5.38 3.67 2.66
C ALA A 139 -6.10 2.54 1.94
N ASP A 140 -5.81 1.29 2.31
CA ASP A 140 -6.50 0.12 1.77
C ASP A 140 -7.79 -0.19 2.55
N CYS A 141 -8.91 -0.34 1.85
CA CYS A 141 -10.13 -0.96 2.35
C CYS A 141 -10.34 -2.31 1.65
N LYS A 142 -9.84 -3.39 2.27
CA LYS A 142 -9.77 -4.71 1.63
C LYS A 142 -11.08 -5.51 1.76
N ALA A 143 -11.83 -5.30 2.82
CA ALA A 143 -13.20 -5.77 3.07
C ALA A 143 -13.74 -5.10 4.33
N VAL A 144 -15.05 -4.87 4.41
CA VAL A 144 -15.75 -4.39 5.63
C VAL A 144 -16.35 -5.54 6.41
N THR A 145 -16.70 -6.67 5.77
CA THR A 145 -17.12 -7.90 6.44
C THR A 145 -15.92 -8.53 7.13
N GLU A 146 -15.92 -8.57 8.47
CA GLU A 146 -14.78 -9.01 9.28
C GLU A 146 -14.32 -10.44 8.92
N SER A 147 -15.25 -11.37 8.72
CA SER A 147 -14.89 -12.75 8.36
C SER A 147 -14.19 -12.86 7.02
N ILE A 148 -14.59 -12.08 6.03
CA ILE A 148 -13.91 -11.98 4.74
C ILE A 148 -12.51 -11.40 4.94
N HIS A 149 -12.40 -10.28 5.66
CA HIS A 149 -11.13 -9.62 5.90
C HIS A 149 -10.12 -10.55 6.63
N VAL A 150 -10.55 -11.19 7.71
CA VAL A 150 -9.69 -12.13 8.46
C VAL A 150 -9.24 -13.30 7.57
N ASN A 151 -10.17 -13.89 6.80
CA ASN A 151 -9.82 -14.98 5.89
C ASN A 151 -8.79 -14.58 4.84
N CYS A 152 -8.86 -13.34 4.34
CA CYS A 152 -8.01 -12.85 3.25
C CYS A 152 -6.68 -12.28 3.71
N THR A 153 -6.60 -11.72 4.92
CA THR A 153 -5.45 -10.91 5.37
C THR A 153 -4.79 -11.42 6.66
N GLY A 154 -5.46 -12.34 7.37
CA GLY A 154 -5.02 -12.89 8.65
C GLY A 154 -5.28 -11.98 9.86
N VAL A 155 -5.91 -10.79 9.68
CA VAL A 155 -6.17 -9.84 10.77
C VAL A 155 -7.60 -9.31 10.74
N SER A 156 -8.11 -8.84 11.89
CA SER A 156 -9.39 -8.14 11.98
C SER A 156 -9.32 -6.77 11.28
N ASN A 157 -10.42 -6.33 10.67
CA ASN A 157 -10.54 -5.01 10.07
C ASN A 157 -10.96 -3.91 11.04
N LYS A 158 -11.22 -4.21 12.31
CA LYS A 158 -11.76 -3.24 13.27
C LYS A 158 -10.91 -1.99 13.43
N LEU A 159 -9.58 -2.16 13.61
CA LEU A 159 -8.66 -1.03 13.68
C LEU A 159 -8.62 -0.23 12.38
N ILE A 160 -8.65 -0.92 11.26
CA ILE A 160 -8.59 -0.31 9.92
C ILE A 160 -9.82 0.59 9.70
N LEU A 161 -11.02 0.06 9.93
CA LEU A 161 -12.28 0.79 9.75
C LEU A 161 -12.41 1.95 10.76
N ASP A 162 -11.96 1.76 12.02
CA ASP A 162 -11.90 2.84 13.01
C ASP A 162 -10.95 3.95 12.56
N ASN A 163 -9.76 3.60 12.07
CA ASN A 163 -8.76 4.56 11.59
C ASN A 163 -9.25 5.33 10.36
N ILE A 164 -9.91 4.67 9.39
CA ILE A 164 -10.56 5.35 8.25
C ILE A 164 -11.60 6.34 8.76
N SER A 165 -12.43 5.95 9.73
CA SER A 165 -13.46 6.82 10.29
C SER A 165 -12.88 8.03 11.04
N ARG A 166 -11.77 7.84 11.77
CA ARG A 166 -11.08 8.95 12.47
C ARG A 166 -10.40 9.90 11.48
N MET A 167 -9.74 9.39 10.43
CA MET A 167 -9.19 10.25 9.38
C MET A 167 -10.26 11.08 8.69
N SER A 168 -11.43 10.51 8.43
CA SER A 168 -12.59 11.23 7.87
C SER A 168 -13.04 12.41 8.72
N SER A 169 -12.76 12.39 10.03
CA SER A 169 -13.09 13.46 10.98
C SER A 169 -11.94 14.45 11.21
N SER A 170 -10.86 14.32 10.44
CA SER A 170 -9.68 15.18 10.51
C SER A 170 -9.48 15.94 9.18
N ASP A 171 -8.55 16.89 9.17
CA ASP A 171 -8.19 17.67 7.96
C ASP A 171 -7.21 16.94 7.04
N ILE A 172 -6.88 15.67 7.31
CA ILE A 172 -5.94 14.91 6.49
C ILE A 172 -6.57 14.56 5.15
N ARG A 173 -5.84 14.79 4.07
CA ARG A 173 -6.24 14.31 2.75
C ARG A 173 -5.99 12.81 2.66
N PHE A 174 -6.97 12.05 2.18
CA PHE A 174 -6.77 10.63 1.98
C PHE A 174 -7.52 10.06 0.77
N TRP A 175 -6.94 9.03 0.19
CA TRP A 175 -7.53 8.17 -0.83
C TRP A 175 -7.80 6.80 -0.23
N ILE A 176 -8.79 6.10 -0.79
CA ILE A 176 -9.05 4.70 -0.44
C ILE A 176 -8.79 3.84 -1.66
N ARG A 177 -8.01 2.78 -1.48
CA ARG A 177 -7.82 1.72 -2.46
C ARG A 177 -8.60 0.48 -2.06
N VAL A 178 -9.36 -0.05 -3.01
CA VAL A 178 -10.15 -1.27 -2.85
C VAL A 178 -9.62 -2.30 -3.84
N PRO A 179 -8.77 -3.24 -3.40
CA PRO A 179 -8.32 -4.34 -4.25
C PRO A 179 -9.51 -5.25 -4.56
N VAL A 180 -9.70 -5.57 -5.84
CA VAL A 180 -10.84 -6.37 -6.34
C VAL A 180 -10.35 -7.73 -6.78
N ILE A 181 -10.54 -8.75 -5.93
CA ILE A 181 -10.25 -10.16 -6.21
C ILE A 181 -11.58 -10.93 -6.17
N PRO A 182 -12.16 -11.27 -7.34
CA PRO A 182 -13.47 -11.92 -7.42
C PRO A 182 -13.54 -13.19 -6.57
N GLU A 183 -14.63 -13.36 -5.85
CA GLU A 183 -14.93 -14.54 -5.00
C GLU A 183 -13.94 -14.76 -3.85
N VAL A 184 -12.94 -13.90 -3.68
CA VAL A 184 -11.95 -13.97 -2.59
C VAL A 184 -12.25 -12.92 -1.53
N ASN A 185 -12.13 -11.63 -1.88
CA ASN A 185 -12.52 -10.53 -0.99
C ASN A 185 -13.74 -9.76 -1.50
N ILE A 186 -14.03 -9.79 -2.79
CA ILE A 186 -15.10 -9.00 -3.39
C ILE A 186 -16.17 -9.91 -4.02
N THR A 187 -17.39 -9.75 -3.51
CA THR A 187 -18.65 -10.07 -4.16
C THR A 187 -19.38 -8.76 -4.45
N ILE A 188 -20.45 -8.79 -5.25
CA ILE A 188 -21.28 -7.60 -5.48
C ILE A 188 -21.90 -7.06 -4.19
N GLU A 189 -22.20 -7.94 -3.24
CA GLU A 189 -22.70 -7.56 -1.91
C GLU A 189 -21.61 -6.87 -1.09
N GLU A 190 -20.38 -7.40 -1.07
CA GLU A 190 -19.27 -6.80 -0.31
C GLU A 190 -18.89 -5.43 -0.89
N ILE A 191 -18.93 -5.25 -2.22
CA ILE A 191 -18.73 -3.92 -2.84
C ILE A 191 -19.79 -2.92 -2.40
N GLN A 192 -21.05 -3.35 -2.23
CA GLN A 192 -22.10 -2.49 -1.67
C GLN A 192 -21.80 -2.10 -0.22
N TYR A 193 -21.38 -3.06 0.62
CA TYR A 193 -21.04 -2.79 2.01
C TYR A 193 -19.85 -1.84 2.13
N ILE A 194 -18.80 -2.02 1.32
CA ILE A 194 -17.67 -1.09 1.26
C ILE A 194 -18.15 0.31 0.84
N GLY A 195 -18.98 0.41 -0.21
CA GLY A 195 -19.54 1.68 -0.65
C GLY A 195 -20.36 2.37 0.43
N GLN A 196 -21.23 1.64 1.13
CA GLN A 196 -22.04 2.16 2.24
C GLN A 196 -21.17 2.66 3.40
N PHE A 197 -20.11 1.92 3.74
CA PHE A 197 -19.16 2.34 4.75
C PHE A 197 -18.40 3.61 4.36
N LEU A 198 -18.02 3.74 3.09
CA LEU A 198 -17.21 4.87 2.60
C LEU A 198 -18.04 6.11 2.21
N ALA A 199 -19.35 6.01 2.10
CA ALA A 199 -20.22 7.06 1.57
C ALA A 199 -20.11 8.41 2.32
N ASP A 200 -19.87 8.37 3.63
CA ASP A 200 -19.74 9.54 4.51
C ASP A 200 -18.28 9.81 4.97
N LYS A 201 -17.30 9.12 4.41
CA LYS A 201 -15.90 9.19 4.90
C LYS A 201 -15.05 10.28 4.25
N HIS A 202 -15.58 11.06 3.32
CA HIS A 202 -14.91 12.22 2.71
C HIS A 202 -13.54 11.90 2.06
N ALA A 203 -13.29 10.63 1.66
CA ALA A 203 -12.11 10.30 0.87
C ALA A 203 -12.09 11.13 -0.43
N GLU A 204 -10.95 11.68 -0.84
CA GLU A 204 -10.86 12.43 -2.10
C GLU A 204 -11.09 11.54 -3.32
N ILE A 205 -10.54 10.32 -3.27
CA ILE A 205 -10.63 9.30 -4.32
C ILE A 205 -10.89 7.95 -3.66
N ILE A 206 -11.77 7.16 -4.27
CA ILE A 206 -11.95 5.73 -4.00
C ILE A 206 -11.56 5.00 -5.29
N GLU A 207 -10.43 4.29 -5.27
CA GLU A 207 -9.85 3.62 -6.43
C GLU A 207 -10.08 2.11 -6.34
N LEU A 208 -10.73 1.52 -7.36
CA LEU A 208 -10.85 0.07 -7.49
C LEU A 208 -9.63 -0.47 -8.21
N ILE A 209 -8.85 -1.33 -7.54
CA ILE A 209 -7.62 -1.93 -8.07
C ILE A 209 -7.90 -3.37 -8.51
N PRO A 210 -7.87 -3.68 -9.82
CA PRO A 210 -8.05 -5.05 -10.27
C PRO A 210 -6.89 -5.94 -9.82
N TYR A 211 -7.24 -7.15 -9.38
CA TYR A 211 -6.23 -8.17 -9.10
C TYR A 211 -5.45 -8.56 -10.35
N HIS A 212 -4.16 -8.80 -10.19
CA HIS A 212 -3.28 -9.33 -11.23
C HIS A 212 -2.25 -10.33 -10.66
N MET A 213 -1.75 -11.23 -11.51
CA MET A 213 -0.89 -12.35 -11.11
C MET A 213 0.62 -12.03 -11.14
N MET A 214 1.04 -10.79 -11.38
CA MET A 214 2.46 -10.42 -11.55
C MET A 214 3.35 -10.72 -10.33
N GLY A 215 2.76 -10.80 -9.13
CA GLY A 215 3.50 -11.09 -7.90
C GLY A 215 3.82 -12.58 -7.67
N ILE A 216 3.18 -13.52 -8.38
CA ILE A 216 3.24 -14.97 -8.07
C ILE A 216 4.66 -15.53 -8.11
N SER A 217 5.46 -15.14 -9.11
CA SER A 217 6.84 -15.62 -9.25
C SER A 217 7.72 -15.28 -8.05
N LYS A 218 7.42 -14.18 -7.36
CA LYS A 218 8.16 -13.72 -6.17
C LYS A 218 7.94 -14.63 -4.96
N TYR A 219 6.76 -15.26 -4.85
CA TYR A 219 6.47 -16.19 -3.75
C TYR A 219 7.45 -17.36 -3.77
N LYS A 220 7.58 -18.03 -4.92
CA LYS A 220 8.54 -19.12 -5.09
C LYS A 220 9.97 -18.67 -4.81
N LEU A 221 10.33 -17.48 -5.28
CA LEU A 221 11.68 -16.91 -5.10
C LEU A 221 12.04 -16.72 -3.63
N TRP A 222 11.05 -16.33 -2.80
CA TRP A 222 11.25 -16.07 -1.37
C TRP A 222 10.79 -17.22 -0.46
N GLY A 223 10.42 -18.39 -1.04
CA GLY A 223 10.04 -19.58 -0.30
C GLY A 223 8.70 -19.44 0.43
N TYR A 224 7.75 -18.75 -0.18
CA TYR A 224 6.37 -18.66 0.28
C TYR A 224 5.45 -19.48 -0.63
N ASP A 225 4.39 -20.03 -0.05
CA ASP A 225 3.33 -20.66 -0.80
C ASP A 225 2.30 -19.61 -1.23
N TYR A 226 1.98 -19.59 -2.53
CA TYR A 226 0.90 -18.77 -3.04
C TYR A 226 -0.45 -19.43 -2.76
N GLN A 227 -1.40 -18.70 -2.18
CA GLN A 227 -2.66 -19.25 -1.66
C GLN A 227 -3.87 -19.04 -2.58
N LEU A 228 -3.68 -18.45 -3.75
CA LEU A 228 -4.75 -18.09 -4.68
C LEU A 228 -4.52 -18.66 -6.09
N ASP A 229 -4.12 -19.94 -6.19
CA ASP A 229 -3.85 -20.58 -7.48
C ASP A 229 -5.06 -20.57 -8.44
N ASP A 230 -6.28 -20.61 -7.88
CA ASP A 230 -7.53 -20.60 -8.64
C ASP A 230 -8.18 -19.20 -8.75
N ALA A 231 -7.55 -18.15 -8.19
CA ALA A 231 -8.12 -16.81 -8.25
C ALA A 231 -8.10 -16.25 -9.67
N LYS A 232 -9.25 -15.76 -10.10
CA LYS A 232 -9.42 -15.18 -11.43
C LYS A 232 -9.05 -13.71 -11.44
N VAL A 233 -8.32 -13.28 -12.47
CA VAL A 233 -8.17 -11.86 -12.78
C VAL A 233 -9.57 -11.35 -13.19
N PRO A 234 -10.07 -10.28 -12.56
CA PRO A 234 -11.37 -9.72 -12.94
C PRO A 234 -11.33 -9.24 -14.39
N ASP A 235 -12.32 -9.61 -15.17
CA ASP A 235 -12.49 -9.02 -16.50
C ASP A 235 -13.07 -7.60 -16.40
N SER A 236 -13.05 -6.87 -17.52
CA SER A 236 -13.56 -5.49 -17.57
C SER A 236 -15.06 -5.40 -17.28
N GLY A 237 -15.83 -6.46 -17.57
CA GLY A 237 -17.27 -6.53 -17.25
C GLY A 237 -17.52 -6.61 -15.74
N TYR A 238 -16.74 -7.44 -15.05
CA TYR A 238 -16.81 -7.55 -13.58
C TYR A 238 -16.38 -6.24 -12.91
N MET A 239 -15.25 -5.68 -13.35
CA MET A 239 -14.75 -4.39 -12.81
C MET A 239 -15.76 -3.27 -13.04
N LYS A 240 -16.36 -3.21 -14.24
CA LYS A 240 -17.42 -2.23 -14.54
C LYS A 240 -18.63 -2.41 -13.63
N THR A 241 -19.02 -3.64 -13.32
CA THR A 241 -20.13 -3.92 -12.41
C THR A 241 -19.82 -3.40 -11.01
N CYS A 242 -18.61 -3.71 -10.48
CA CYS A 242 -18.16 -3.21 -9.19
C CYS A 242 -18.11 -1.67 -9.16
N TYR A 243 -17.57 -1.06 -10.21
CA TYR A 243 -17.52 0.39 -10.36
C TYR A 243 -18.92 1.02 -10.37
N ASP A 244 -19.85 0.51 -11.20
CA ASP A 244 -21.21 1.05 -11.34
C ASP A 244 -22.00 0.94 -10.01
N VAL A 245 -21.79 -0.15 -9.26
CA VAL A 245 -22.40 -0.33 -7.93
C VAL A 245 -21.85 0.70 -6.94
N MET A 246 -20.53 0.81 -6.85
CA MET A 246 -19.90 1.74 -5.91
C MET A 246 -20.14 3.20 -6.30
N LYS A 247 -20.13 3.53 -7.60
CA LYS A 247 -20.36 4.89 -8.12
C LYS A 247 -21.75 5.43 -7.81
N LYS A 248 -22.75 4.56 -7.68
CA LYS A 248 -24.12 4.96 -7.25
C LYS A 248 -24.17 5.38 -5.79
N ILE A 249 -23.22 4.91 -4.97
CA ILE A 249 -23.16 5.16 -3.52
C ILE A 249 -22.18 6.29 -3.23
N CYS A 250 -20.99 6.25 -3.86
CA CYS A 250 -19.89 7.21 -3.66
C CYS A 250 -19.59 7.95 -4.96
N GLY A 251 -19.66 9.30 -4.95
CA GLY A 251 -19.49 10.11 -6.16
C GLY A 251 -18.07 10.14 -6.76
N ASN A 252 -17.04 9.87 -5.96
CA ASN A 252 -15.62 10.06 -6.23
C ASN A 252 -14.86 8.75 -6.53
N VAL A 253 -15.57 7.75 -7.06
CA VAL A 253 -14.98 6.45 -7.44
C VAL A 253 -14.29 6.57 -8.79
N ILE A 254 -13.10 5.97 -8.89
CA ILE A 254 -12.35 5.77 -10.13
C ILE A 254 -11.97 4.30 -10.30
N TRP A 255 -11.75 3.92 -11.55
CA TRP A 255 -11.15 2.67 -11.97
C TRP A 255 -10.42 2.94 -13.28
N GLN A 256 -9.17 2.49 -13.37
CA GLN A 256 -8.37 2.57 -14.59
C GLN A 256 -8.44 1.22 -15.30
N GLU A 257 -8.72 1.25 -16.64
CA GLU A 257 -8.72 0.07 -17.49
C GLU A 257 -7.31 -0.42 -17.81
#